data_54f871cb97058a5e836d6fa8189d8bca
#
_entry.id   54f871cb97058a5e836d6fa8189d8bca
#
_cell.length_a   1.000
_cell.length_b   1.000
_cell.length_c   1.000
_cell.angle_alpha   90.00
_cell.angle_beta   90.00
_cell.angle_gamma   90.00
#
_symmetry.space_group_name_H-M   'P 1'
#
loop_
_entity.id
_entity.type
_entity.pdbx_description
1 polymer ?
#
loop_
_entity_poly.entity_id
_entity_poly.type
_entity_poly.pdbx_seq_one_letter_code
_entity_poly.pdbx_strand_id
1 'polypeptide(L)'
;MLARFRLPLLALATAIALPTMASAQDKPGKSDDKSAIAKGHQQDKDDDAQAGWVKAPVMEQASVTHHVATTHAGAMKYTATAGTLTIRDDDAKPIASVFYVAYTADGVKDYKRRPVTFFYNGGPGSSTLWLHMGSFAPERVQTANPEYIKPAPYAFGANPETLLDKTDMVFVDAIGTGYSRALGDKKDKDFWGVDQDADGFARAIMRYVTKNARWQSPKVIFGESYGTTRTGALSYLLQDRGMALNGAVILSSILNYGIRQPGFDQIYINYLPSFAATAWYHHKLANPPADVATVVEQARQWAAGPYAAALAQGSALDPQTRAQIAQQMSALTGLSPQFILDANLRVDLSRFQKELLRDQRLTVGRYDSRYTGIDADAAGERPEYDASDTAISGAFIGSFNDYIQRELNYRTDMPYRVSAYGTDGFKWDWTHDAPGGGRGKQTAPDVAVDISAAMRTNPYLHLLSLNGYYDMATPFFGTEYDLHHMGLQPAQAQNVAFRYYPSGHMAYLNPDALRAMHRDLSAWYDEIVASASSATPPIAPAISRGHAEGNGPN
;
A
#
# COMPACT_ATOMS: atom_id res chain seq x y z
N MET A 1 44.01 58.30 14.02
CA MET A 1 45.16 57.39 14.17
C MET A 1 44.67 55.97 14.10
N LEU A 2 45.08 55.30 13.05
CA LEU A 2 44.67 53.91 12.70
C LEU A 2 45.38 52.88 13.61
N ALA A 3 44.71 51.84 13.98
CA ALA A 3 45.31 50.51 14.19
C ALA A 3 44.32 49.39 13.86
N ARG A 4 44.60 48.77 12.72
CA ARG A 4 43.92 47.50 12.28
C ARG A 4 44.60 46.33 12.99
N PHE A 5 43.82 45.48 13.66
CA PHE A 5 44.28 44.15 14.04
C PHE A 5 43.55 43.11 13.16
N ARG A 6 44.33 42.42 12.33
CA ARG A 6 43.93 41.18 11.64
C ARG A 6 44.31 40.02 12.54
N LEU A 7 43.39 39.11 12.80
CA LEU A 7 43.65 37.77 13.32
C LEU A 7 43.34 36.72 12.23
N PRO A 8 44.15 35.69 12.08
CA PRO A 8 44.00 34.71 11.01
C PRO A 8 42.99 33.61 11.38
N LEU A 9 42.21 33.19 10.38
CA LEU A 9 41.40 31.98 10.42
C LEU A 9 42.31 30.75 10.49
N LEU A 10 42.16 29.95 11.55
CA LEU A 10 42.68 28.59 11.60
C LEU A 10 41.54 27.64 11.19
N ALA A 11 41.66 27.07 9.99
CA ALA A 11 40.81 25.98 9.54
C ALA A 11 41.33 24.66 10.14
N LEU A 12 40.56 24.02 11.01
CA LEU A 12 40.86 22.69 11.52
C LEU A 12 40.11 21.66 10.64
N ALA A 13 40.86 21.07 9.72
CA ALA A 13 40.37 19.92 8.94
C ALA A 13 40.67 18.62 9.73
N THR A 14 39.65 17.98 10.26
CA THR A 14 39.78 16.65 10.80
C THR A 14 39.63 15.63 9.67
N ALA A 15 40.72 15.05 9.23
CA ALA A 15 40.77 13.94 8.32
C ALA A 15 40.50 12.64 9.11
N ILE A 16 39.44 11.93 8.75
CA ILE A 16 39.19 10.55 9.20
C ILE A 16 39.95 9.63 8.25
N ALA A 17 40.99 8.96 8.78
CA ALA A 17 41.77 7.99 8.05
C ALA A 17 41.06 6.65 8.00
N LEU A 18 40.81 6.14 6.81
CA LEU A 18 40.45 4.75 6.53
C LEU A 18 41.75 3.92 6.39
N PRO A 19 41.82 2.69 6.89
CA PRO A 19 42.99 1.84 6.68
C PRO A 19 43.02 1.28 5.27
N THR A 20 44.02 1.63 4.51
CA THR A 20 44.40 1.00 3.24
C THR A 20 45.11 -0.32 3.51
N MET A 21 44.59 -1.43 2.99
CA MET A 21 45.37 -2.66 2.87
C MET A 21 46.22 -2.60 1.61
N ALA A 22 47.52 -2.82 1.82
CA ALA A 22 48.53 -2.82 0.78
C ALA A 22 48.43 -4.04 -0.12
N SER A 23 48.43 -3.83 -1.44
CA SER A 23 48.64 -4.88 -2.44
C SER A 23 50.14 -5.03 -2.72
N ALA A 24 50.64 -6.24 -2.61
CA ALA A 24 51.95 -6.60 -3.12
C ALA A 24 51.90 -6.87 -4.62
N GLN A 25 52.72 -6.15 -5.39
CA GLN A 25 52.98 -6.44 -6.79
C GLN A 25 54.18 -7.39 -6.89
N ASP A 26 54.01 -8.43 -7.68
CA ASP A 26 55.16 -9.09 -8.36
C ASP A 26 54.74 -9.48 -9.78
N LYS A 27 55.55 -9.11 -10.77
CA LYS A 27 55.58 -9.52 -12.18
C LYS A 27 57.03 -9.98 -12.48
N PRO A 28 57.32 -10.65 -13.64
CA PRO A 28 56.53 -11.45 -14.59
C PRO A 28 57.14 -12.80 -14.93
N GLY A 29 56.37 -13.73 -15.54
CA GLY A 29 56.87 -14.89 -16.26
C GLY A 29 55.88 -15.33 -17.32
N LYS A 30 56.32 -15.22 -18.63
CA LYS A 30 55.62 -15.71 -19.81
C LYS A 30 55.70 -17.23 -19.92
N SER A 31 54.63 -17.90 -20.27
CA SER A 31 54.65 -19.02 -21.22
C SER A 31 53.26 -19.32 -21.77
N ASP A 32 53.22 -19.62 -23.02
CA ASP A 32 52.10 -19.75 -23.94
C ASP A 32 51.22 -20.99 -23.75
N ASP A 33 49.98 -20.82 -24.16
CA ASP A 33 49.17 -21.71 -25.00
C ASP A 33 48.21 -22.75 -24.34
N LYS A 34 46.95 -22.69 -24.86
CA LYS A 34 45.88 -23.71 -24.89
C LYS A 34 45.05 -23.94 -23.64
N SER A 35 43.92 -23.16 -23.52
CA SER A 35 42.60 -23.76 -23.24
C SER A 35 41.49 -22.67 -23.16
N ALA A 36 40.93 -22.34 -24.32
CA ALA A 36 39.81 -21.37 -24.44
C ALA A 36 38.43 -22.06 -24.59
N ILE A 37 38.22 -23.24 -24.01
CA ILE A 37 36.92 -23.97 -24.11
C ILE A 37 36.35 -24.42 -22.75
N ALA A 38 37.00 -24.10 -21.61
CA ALA A 38 36.53 -24.58 -20.30
C ALA A 38 36.04 -23.50 -19.34
N LYS A 39 35.89 -22.24 -19.76
CA LYS A 39 35.46 -21.14 -18.84
C LYS A 39 33.98 -20.78 -18.92
N GLY A 40 33.18 -21.36 -19.83
CA GLY A 40 31.75 -21.11 -19.95
C GLY A 40 30.85 -21.94 -19.04
N HIS A 41 31.35 -23.04 -18.46
CA HIS A 41 30.54 -23.98 -17.68
C HIS A 41 30.85 -23.99 -16.17
N GLN A 42 31.81 -23.21 -15.72
CA GLN A 42 32.19 -23.16 -14.31
C GLN A 42 31.56 -21.98 -13.55
N GLN A 43 31.27 -20.89 -14.25
CA GLN A 43 30.64 -19.70 -13.67
C GLN A 43 29.15 -19.94 -13.32
N ASP A 44 28.44 -20.76 -14.14
CA ASP A 44 27.04 -21.15 -13.85
C ASP A 44 26.90 -22.15 -12.68
N LYS A 45 27.98 -22.86 -12.31
CA LYS A 45 27.96 -23.81 -11.19
C LYS A 45 28.30 -23.15 -9.86
N ASP A 46 29.07 -22.09 -9.86
CA ASP A 46 29.46 -21.39 -8.63
C ASP A 46 28.34 -20.46 -8.13
N ASP A 47 27.53 -19.89 -9.04
CA ASP A 47 26.32 -19.14 -8.69
C ASP A 47 25.20 -20.04 -8.13
N ASP A 48 25.12 -21.31 -8.57
CA ASP A 48 24.17 -22.31 -8.01
C ASP A 48 24.60 -22.85 -6.65
N ALA A 49 25.90 -22.83 -6.31
CA ALA A 49 26.44 -23.33 -5.03
C ALA A 49 26.32 -22.32 -3.88
N GLN A 50 26.11 -21.04 -4.15
CA GLN A 50 26.13 -19.98 -3.14
C GLN A 50 24.77 -19.70 -2.52
N ALA A 51 23.68 -20.29 -2.97
CA ALA A 51 22.35 -19.90 -2.52
C ALA A 51 21.49 -21.02 -1.99
N GLY A 52 21.63 -22.24 -2.03
CA GLY A 52 20.66 -23.21 -1.48
C GLY A 52 19.17 -22.88 -1.83
N TRP A 53 18.94 -22.12 -2.89
CA TRP A 53 17.64 -21.61 -3.29
C TRP A 53 17.10 -22.39 -4.48
N VAL A 54 15.92 -22.98 -4.33
CA VAL A 54 15.22 -23.59 -5.46
C VAL A 54 14.73 -22.51 -6.39
N LYS A 55 15.03 -22.63 -7.70
CA LYS A 55 14.55 -21.69 -8.71
C LYS A 55 13.02 -21.78 -8.87
N ALA A 56 12.36 -20.64 -9.07
CA ALA A 56 10.93 -20.63 -9.35
C ALA A 56 10.59 -21.43 -10.63
N PRO A 57 9.49 -22.19 -10.63
CA PRO A 57 9.14 -23.05 -11.76
C PRO A 57 8.70 -22.22 -12.97
N VAL A 58 9.18 -22.60 -14.17
CA VAL A 58 8.67 -22.05 -15.45
C VAL A 58 7.29 -22.62 -15.77
N MET A 59 7.04 -23.89 -15.43
CA MET A 59 5.73 -24.51 -15.58
C MET A 59 4.84 -24.15 -14.40
N GLU A 60 3.61 -23.76 -14.70
CA GLU A 60 2.63 -23.43 -13.67
C GLU A 60 2.33 -24.64 -12.80
N GLN A 61 2.42 -24.46 -11.50
CA GLN A 61 2.13 -25.47 -10.48
C GLN A 61 0.90 -25.07 -9.68
N ALA A 62 0.16 -26.03 -9.16
CA ALA A 62 -0.96 -25.76 -8.27
C ALA A 62 -1.16 -26.93 -7.30
N SER A 63 -1.40 -26.60 -6.04
CA SER A 63 -2.01 -27.47 -5.06
C SER A 63 -3.47 -27.08 -4.92
N VAL A 64 -4.37 -28.03 -5.00
CA VAL A 64 -5.82 -27.82 -4.94
C VAL A 64 -6.38 -28.61 -3.76
N THR A 65 -7.08 -27.93 -2.87
CA THR A 65 -7.70 -28.51 -1.68
C THR A 65 -9.15 -28.07 -1.56
N HIS A 66 -9.98 -28.85 -0.86
CA HIS A 66 -11.42 -28.60 -0.73
C HIS A 66 -11.79 -28.43 0.74
N HIS A 67 -12.56 -27.41 1.02
CA HIS A 67 -12.87 -26.97 2.39
C HIS A 67 -14.31 -26.52 2.54
N VAL A 68 -14.69 -26.22 3.77
CA VAL A 68 -15.98 -25.59 4.11
C VAL A 68 -15.72 -24.36 4.98
N ALA A 69 -16.21 -23.21 4.57
CA ALA A 69 -16.18 -21.99 5.36
C ALA A 69 -17.54 -21.71 6.00
N THR A 70 -17.54 -21.14 7.20
CA THR A 70 -18.71 -20.52 7.79
C THR A 70 -18.74 -19.05 7.38
N THR A 71 -19.78 -18.64 6.66
CA THR A 71 -19.99 -17.27 6.19
C THR A 71 -21.28 -16.70 6.77
N HIS A 72 -21.53 -15.41 6.57
CA HIS A 72 -22.82 -14.80 6.94
C HIS A 72 -24.01 -15.39 6.15
N ALA A 73 -23.75 -16.00 4.99
CA ALA A 73 -24.76 -16.73 4.20
C ALA A 73 -24.91 -18.20 4.63
N GLY A 74 -24.17 -18.66 5.65
CA GLY A 74 -24.14 -20.04 6.12
C GLY A 74 -22.88 -20.80 5.69
N ALA A 75 -22.91 -22.13 5.81
CA ALA A 75 -21.78 -22.98 5.43
C ALA A 75 -21.63 -23.04 3.90
N MET A 76 -20.42 -22.72 3.40
CA MET A 76 -20.10 -22.74 1.97
C MET A 76 -18.93 -23.68 1.69
N LYS A 77 -19.11 -24.59 0.72
CA LYS A 77 -18.00 -25.37 0.17
C LYS A 77 -17.17 -24.49 -0.77
N TYR A 78 -15.86 -24.64 -0.70
CA TYR A 78 -14.95 -23.92 -1.57
C TYR A 78 -13.71 -24.73 -1.91
N THR A 79 -13.12 -24.36 -3.03
CA THR A 79 -11.84 -24.87 -3.49
C THR A 79 -10.76 -23.81 -3.23
N ALA A 80 -9.71 -24.20 -2.50
CA ALA A 80 -8.51 -23.40 -2.36
C ALA A 80 -7.44 -23.87 -3.35
N THR A 81 -6.83 -22.93 -4.07
CA THR A 81 -5.74 -23.19 -5.02
C THR A 81 -4.53 -22.35 -4.67
N ALA A 82 -3.48 -22.97 -4.17
CA ALA A 82 -2.16 -22.33 -4.02
C ALA A 82 -1.30 -22.71 -5.22
N GLY A 83 -0.83 -21.73 -6.00
CA GLY A 83 -0.14 -22.05 -7.23
C GLY A 83 0.59 -20.88 -7.88
N THR A 84 1.14 -21.12 -9.05
CA THR A 84 1.88 -20.13 -9.84
C THR A 84 1.25 -19.88 -11.21
N LEU A 85 1.42 -18.65 -11.68
CA LEU A 85 1.10 -18.22 -13.05
C LEU A 85 2.41 -17.83 -13.73
N THR A 86 2.65 -18.34 -14.92
CA THR A 86 3.78 -17.90 -15.74
C THR A 86 3.35 -16.76 -16.62
N ILE A 87 3.82 -15.56 -16.32
CA ILE A 87 3.62 -14.41 -17.19
C ILE A 87 4.74 -14.35 -18.25
N ARG A 88 4.37 -13.83 -19.43
CA ARG A 88 5.22 -13.78 -20.61
C ARG A 88 5.28 -12.37 -21.15
N ASP A 89 6.38 -12.04 -21.82
CA ASP A 89 6.49 -10.82 -22.63
C ASP A 89 5.72 -10.95 -23.97
N ASP A 90 5.82 -9.93 -24.79
CA ASP A 90 5.10 -9.87 -26.07
C ASP A 90 5.69 -10.85 -27.13
N ASP A 91 6.92 -11.33 -26.91
CA ASP A 91 7.56 -12.42 -27.69
C ASP A 91 7.22 -13.82 -27.14
N ALA A 92 6.29 -13.92 -26.20
CA ALA A 92 5.88 -15.14 -25.52
C ALA A 92 6.97 -15.81 -24.65
N LYS A 93 8.07 -15.11 -24.33
CA LYS A 93 9.11 -15.60 -23.43
C LYS A 93 8.64 -15.50 -21.98
N PRO A 94 8.86 -16.54 -21.13
CA PRO A 94 8.54 -16.46 -19.71
C PRO A 94 9.43 -15.40 -19.03
N ILE A 95 8.78 -14.47 -18.32
CA ILE A 95 9.48 -13.37 -17.62
C ILE A 95 9.33 -13.41 -16.10
N ALA A 96 8.24 -14.01 -15.59
CA ALA A 96 8.11 -14.27 -14.16
C ALA A 96 7.14 -15.42 -13.86
N SER A 97 7.37 -16.07 -12.70
CA SER A 97 6.45 -16.97 -12.02
C SER A 97 5.79 -16.20 -10.89
N VAL A 98 4.49 -15.99 -10.96
CA VAL A 98 3.71 -15.21 -10.00
C VAL A 98 2.90 -16.16 -9.12
N PHE A 99 3.20 -16.16 -7.83
CA PHE A 99 2.48 -16.97 -6.85
C PHE A 99 1.15 -16.33 -6.46
N TYR A 100 0.13 -17.16 -6.28
CA TYR A 100 -1.17 -16.76 -5.81
C TYR A 100 -1.82 -17.83 -4.92
N VAL A 101 -2.74 -17.40 -4.07
CA VAL A 101 -3.70 -18.26 -3.41
C VAL A 101 -5.10 -17.80 -3.77
N ALA A 102 -5.91 -18.70 -4.35
CA ALA A 102 -7.28 -18.41 -4.74
C ALA A 102 -8.27 -19.23 -3.92
N TYR A 103 -9.37 -18.61 -3.51
CA TYR A 103 -10.51 -19.22 -2.86
C TYR A 103 -11.73 -19.02 -3.73
N THR A 104 -12.28 -20.12 -4.25
CA THR A 104 -13.40 -20.11 -5.19
C THR A 104 -14.56 -20.90 -4.62
N ALA A 105 -15.76 -20.31 -4.61
CA ALA A 105 -16.96 -20.99 -4.14
C ALA A 105 -17.34 -22.15 -5.05
N ASP A 106 -17.62 -23.31 -4.47
CA ASP A 106 -18.06 -24.49 -5.23
C ASP A 106 -19.52 -24.37 -5.67
N GLY A 107 -19.85 -25.00 -6.80
CA GLY A 107 -21.22 -25.11 -7.29
C GLY A 107 -21.80 -23.84 -7.91
N VAL A 108 -20.96 -22.84 -8.20
CA VAL A 108 -21.37 -21.60 -8.89
C VAL A 108 -21.85 -21.95 -10.30
N LYS A 109 -23.12 -21.64 -10.61
CA LYS A 109 -23.75 -21.92 -11.92
C LYS A 109 -23.60 -20.77 -12.90
N ASP A 110 -23.50 -19.52 -12.40
CA ASP A 110 -23.43 -18.32 -13.23
C ASP A 110 -22.29 -17.40 -12.78
N TYR A 111 -21.16 -17.52 -13.44
CA TYR A 111 -19.99 -16.67 -13.21
C TYR A 111 -20.17 -15.20 -13.64
N LYS A 112 -21.21 -14.88 -14.43
CA LYS A 112 -21.52 -13.49 -14.81
C LYS A 112 -22.01 -12.67 -13.61
N ARG A 113 -22.53 -13.33 -12.59
CA ARG A 113 -23.00 -12.71 -11.35
C ARG A 113 -22.08 -12.96 -10.16
N ARG A 114 -20.95 -13.65 -10.39
CA ARG A 114 -19.97 -13.96 -9.37
C ARG A 114 -18.70 -13.14 -9.59
N PRO A 115 -18.43 -12.11 -8.79
CA PRO A 115 -17.21 -11.33 -8.91
C PRO A 115 -15.94 -12.18 -8.71
N VAL A 116 -14.82 -11.73 -9.27
CA VAL A 116 -13.47 -12.16 -8.92
C VAL A 116 -12.68 -10.95 -8.47
N THR A 117 -12.09 -11.04 -7.28
CA THR A 117 -11.34 -9.96 -6.66
C THR A 117 -9.88 -10.35 -6.49
N PHE A 118 -8.98 -9.47 -6.95
CA PHE A 118 -7.54 -9.62 -6.81
C PHE A 118 -7.04 -8.77 -5.66
N PHE A 119 -6.53 -9.41 -4.61
CA PHE A 119 -6.02 -8.77 -3.39
C PHE A 119 -4.50 -8.70 -3.43
N TYR A 120 -3.95 -7.57 -3.00
CA TYR A 120 -2.50 -7.40 -2.90
C TYR A 120 -2.12 -6.30 -1.88
N ASN A 121 -1.06 -6.58 -1.10
CA ASN A 121 -0.43 -5.60 -0.24
C ASN A 121 0.50 -4.68 -1.03
N GLY A 122 1.04 -3.69 -0.35
CA GLY A 122 1.90 -2.65 -0.89
C GLY A 122 3.38 -2.84 -0.61
N GLY A 123 3.91 -2.02 0.24
CA GLY A 123 5.31 -1.85 0.57
C GLY A 123 5.86 -0.52 0.04
N PRO A 124 6.31 -0.36 -1.22
CA PRO A 124 6.40 -1.36 -2.29
C PRO A 124 7.34 -2.51 -1.97
N GLY A 125 7.12 -3.68 -2.58
CA GLY A 125 7.97 -4.87 -2.36
C GLY A 125 7.59 -5.69 -1.12
N SER A 126 6.33 -5.66 -0.69
CA SER A 126 5.76 -6.61 0.28
C SER A 126 4.97 -7.70 -0.43
N SER A 127 5.01 -8.92 0.13
CA SER A 127 4.09 -9.98 -0.24
C SER A 127 2.67 -9.68 0.24
N THR A 128 1.69 -10.45 -0.23
CA THR A 128 0.28 -10.27 0.12
C THR A 128 -0.11 -10.97 1.44
N LEU A 129 0.88 -11.31 2.23
CA LEU A 129 0.75 -11.97 3.51
C LEU A 129 -0.25 -11.32 4.46
N TRP A 130 -0.21 -9.99 4.59
CA TRP A 130 -0.97 -9.25 5.60
C TRP A 130 -2.47 -9.26 5.30
N LEU A 131 -2.87 -8.89 4.09
CA LEU A 131 -4.25 -9.02 3.63
C LEU A 131 -4.73 -10.47 3.65
N HIS A 132 -3.90 -11.41 3.19
CA HIS A 132 -4.29 -12.80 3.11
C HIS A 132 -4.59 -13.39 4.50
N MET A 133 -3.67 -13.20 5.45
CA MET A 133 -3.77 -13.84 6.76
C MET A 133 -4.59 -13.04 7.77
N GLY A 134 -4.94 -11.79 7.48
CA GLY A 134 -5.61 -10.92 8.45
C GLY A 134 -7.02 -10.48 8.06
N SER A 135 -7.36 -10.47 6.75
CA SER A 135 -8.57 -9.81 6.28
C SER A 135 -9.72 -10.78 5.97
N PHE A 136 -9.98 -11.05 4.70
CA PHE A 136 -11.22 -11.65 4.23
C PHE A 136 -11.09 -13.09 3.72
N ALA A 137 -9.92 -13.70 3.79
CA ALA A 137 -9.75 -15.12 3.47
C ALA A 137 -10.62 -16.00 4.40
N PRO A 138 -10.94 -17.26 4.01
CA PRO A 138 -11.78 -18.14 4.83
C PRO A 138 -11.22 -18.46 6.22
N GLU A 139 -9.91 -18.34 6.38
CA GLU A 139 -9.20 -18.47 7.66
C GLU A 139 -8.27 -17.27 7.87
N ARG A 140 -8.03 -16.93 9.15
CA ARG A 140 -7.23 -15.77 9.52
C ARG A 140 -6.49 -15.94 10.85
N VAL A 141 -5.45 -15.16 11.05
CA VAL A 141 -4.84 -14.95 12.37
C VAL A 141 -5.85 -14.24 13.27
N GLN A 142 -6.11 -14.82 14.44
CA GLN A 142 -6.98 -14.18 15.43
C GLN A 142 -6.21 -13.07 16.14
N THR A 143 -6.74 -11.86 16.05
CA THR A 143 -6.13 -10.65 16.63
C THR A 143 -7.02 -10.10 17.73
N ALA A 144 -6.40 -9.56 18.77
CA ALA A 144 -7.04 -8.68 19.75
C ALA A 144 -6.64 -7.21 19.44
N ASN A 145 -7.46 -6.27 19.82
CA ASN A 145 -7.33 -4.90 19.36
C ASN A 145 -7.16 -3.90 20.53
N PRO A 146 -6.09 -3.10 20.55
CA PRO A 146 -4.75 -3.31 19.99
C PRO A 146 -3.87 -4.01 21.03
N GLU A 147 -3.42 -5.22 20.74
CA GLU A 147 -2.57 -6.00 21.66
C GLU A 147 -1.42 -6.69 20.94
N TYR A 148 -0.30 -6.87 21.64
CA TYR A 148 0.81 -7.69 21.17
C TYR A 148 0.42 -9.17 21.16
N ILE A 149 0.59 -9.83 20.02
CA ILE A 149 0.38 -11.27 19.91
C ILE A 149 1.56 -11.99 20.56
N LYS A 150 1.27 -12.92 21.48
CA LYS A 150 2.29 -13.73 22.14
C LYS A 150 3.01 -14.63 21.12
N PRO A 151 4.28 -14.98 21.36
CA PRO A 151 4.97 -16.00 20.55
C PRO A 151 4.18 -17.32 20.49
N ALA A 152 4.48 -18.13 19.45
CA ALA A 152 3.79 -19.39 19.18
C ALA A 152 3.52 -20.24 20.43
N PRO A 153 2.38 -21.01 20.45
CA PRO A 153 1.48 -21.27 19.34
C PRO A 153 0.52 -20.11 19.05
N TYR A 154 0.32 -19.80 17.77
CA TYR A 154 -0.54 -18.72 17.35
C TYR A 154 -2.01 -19.16 17.19
N ALA A 155 -2.95 -18.30 17.53
CA ALA A 155 -4.36 -18.50 17.27
C ALA A 155 -4.66 -18.18 15.79
N PHE A 156 -4.95 -19.24 15.02
CA PHE A 156 -5.30 -19.18 13.61
C PHE A 156 -6.52 -20.08 13.36
N GLY A 157 -7.43 -19.69 12.47
CA GLY A 157 -8.60 -20.51 12.14
C GLY A 157 -9.71 -19.73 11.43
N ALA A 158 -10.90 -20.29 11.44
CA ALA A 158 -12.06 -19.83 10.68
C ALA A 158 -12.33 -18.34 10.82
N ASN A 159 -12.63 -17.70 9.70
CA ASN A 159 -12.98 -16.29 9.58
C ASN A 159 -14.45 -16.13 9.19
N PRO A 160 -15.35 -15.80 10.13
CA PRO A 160 -16.75 -15.56 9.79
C PRO A 160 -16.96 -14.32 8.91
N GLU A 161 -15.98 -13.40 8.91
CA GLU A 161 -16.01 -12.18 8.09
C GLU A 161 -15.39 -12.39 6.70
N THR A 162 -15.29 -13.64 6.22
CA THR A 162 -14.81 -13.92 4.88
C THR A 162 -15.75 -13.38 3.82
N LEU A 163 -15.20 -12.80 2.74
CA LEU A 163 -15.99 -12.34 1.59
C LEU A 163 -16.30 -13.47 0.59
N LEU A 164 -16.12 -14.73 0.97
CA LEU A 164 -16.38 -15.85 0.10
C LEU A 164 -17.85 -15.95 -0.34
N ASP A 165 -18.78 -15.40 0.42
CA ASP A 165 -20.20 -15.31 0.05
C ASP A 165 -20.49 -14.25 -1.02
N LYS A 166 -19.57 -13.31 -1.27
CA LYS A 166 -19.72 -12.19 -2.22
C LYS A 166 -18.85 -12.33 -3.48
N THR A 167 -17.63 -12.82 -3.34
CA THR A 167 -16.65 -12.85 -4.43
C THR A 167 -15.75 -14.07 -4.34
N ASP A 168 -15.20 -14.52 -5.46
CA ASP A 168 -14.01 -15.36 -5.44
C ASP A 168 -12.79 -14.48 -5.20
N MET A 169 -11.88 -14.92 -4.34
CA MET A 169 -10.75 -14.13 -3.88
C MET A 169 -9.44 -14.70 -4.42
N VAL A 170 -8.56 -13.84 -4.91
CA VAL A 170 -7.23 -14.20 -5.42
C VAL A 170 -6.19 -13.30 -4.76
N PHE A 171 -5.40 -13.84 -3.85
CA PHE A 171 -4.30 -13.14 -3.19
C PHE A 171 -3.03 -13.34 -3.99
N VAL A 172 -2.44 -12.26 -4.49
CA VAL A 172 -1.33 -12.30 -5.45
C VAL A 172 -0.08 -11.67 -4.87
N ASP A 173 1.04 -12.40 -4.83
CA ASP A 173 2.33 -11.87 -4.41
C ASP A 173 3.02 -11.09 -5.52
N ALA A 174 3.54 -9.89 -5.20
CA ALA A 174 4.33 -9.09 -6.11
C ALA A 174 5.64 -9.82 -6.52
N ILE A 175 6.11 -9.58 -7.75
CA ILE A 175 7.32 -10.24 -8.25
C ILE A 175 8.53 -9.82 -7.43
N GLY A 176 9.31 -10.81 -6.99
CA GLY A 176 10.41 -10.63 -6.05
C GLY A 176 10.01 -10.72 -4.57
N THR A 177 8.74 -11.02 -4.28
CA THR A 177 8.20 -11.25 -2.92
C THR A 177 7.49 -12.60 -2.84
N GLY A 178 7.10 -13.01 -1.64
CA GLY A 178 6.43 -14.27 -1.42
C GLY A 178 7.17 -15.43 -2.09
N TYR A 179 6.47 -16.20 -2.90
CA TYR A 179 7.05 -17.19 -3.81
C TYR A 179 7.13 -16.72 -5.26
N SER A 180 6.84 -15.45 -5.55
CA SER A 180 6.93 -14.88 -6.90
C SER A 180 8.37 -14.49 -7.25
N ARG A 181 8.86 -14.93 -8.40
CA ARG A 181 10.24 -14.66 -8.87
C ARG A 181 10.28 -14.37 -10.36
N ALA A 182 11.25 -13.58 -10.78
CA ALA A 182 11.59 -13.41 -12.17
C ALA A 182 12.05 -14.73 -12.82
N LEU A 183 11.86 -14.87 -14.13
CA LEU A 183 12.25 -16.03 -14.94
C LEU A 183 13.09 -15.61 -16.16
N GLY A 184 13.79 -16.57 -16.72
CA GLY A 184 14.61 -16.38 -17.92
C GLY A 184 15.75 -15.40 -17.68
N ASP A 185 15.88 -14.42 -18.56
CA ASP A 185 16.92 -13.38 -18.47
C ASP A 185 16.54 -12.22 -17.52
N LYS A 186 15.30 -12.21 -17.02
CA LYS A 186 14.82 -11.20 -16.08
C LYS A 186 15.33 -11.46 -14.65
N LYS A 187 15.46 -10.38 -13.90
CA LYS A 187 15.77 -10.39 -12.47
C LYS A 187 14.62 -9.74 -11.69
N ASP A 188 14.45 -10.08 -10.42
CA ASP A 188 13.39 -9.51 -9.57
C ASP A 188 13.39 -7.97 -9.64
N LYS A 189 14.57 -7.35 -9.66
CA LYS A 189 14.74 -5.90 -9.74
C LYS A 189 14.16 -5.24 -11.01
N ASP A 190 13.98 -6.00 -12.09
CA ASP A 190 13.40 -5.48 -13.33
C ASP A 190 11.88 -5.23 -13.20
N PHE A 191 11.30 -5.68 -12.08
CA PHE A 191 9.90 -5.47 -11.71
C PHE A 191 9.73 -4.49 -10.53
N TRP A 192 10.82 -3.89 -10.02
CA TRP A 192 10.79 -2.98 -8.88
C TRP A 192 10.63 -1.53 -9.32
N GLY A 193 9.47 -1.17 -9.78
CA GLY A 193 9.08 0.17 -10.18
C GLY A 193 7.59 0.28 -10.36
N VAL A 194 7.05 1.50 -10.38
CA VAL A 194 5.60 1.75 -10.46
C VAL A 194 5.00 1.10 -11.71
N ASP A 195 5.57 1.39 -12.87
CA ASP A 195 5.05 0.90 -14.15
C ASP A 195 5.35 -0.59 -14.36
N GLN A 196 6.55 -1.03 -13.95
CA GLN A 196 7.00 -2.41 -14.09
C GLN A 196 6.19 -3.38 -13.21
N ASP A 197 5.89 -2.95 -11.98
CA ASP A 197 5.06 -3.68 -11.05
C ASP A 197 3.60 -3.76 -11.53
N ALA A 198 3.04 -2.63 -12.00
CA ALA A 198 1.70 -2.59 -12.58
C ALA A 198 1.58 -3.48 -13.83
N ASP A 199 2.58 -3.48 -14.74
CA ASP A 199 2.61 -4.38 -15.90
C ASP A 199 2.64 -5.86 -15.49
N GLY A 200 3.50 -6.21 -14.53
CA GLY A 200 3.58 -7.56 -13.98
C GLY A 200 2.25 -8.05 -13.42
N PHE A 201 1.58 -7.23 -12.63
CA PHE A 201 0.24 -7.53 -12.08
C PHE A 201 -0.83 -7.60 -13.17
N ALA A 202 -0.84 -6.69 -14.14
CA ALA A 202 -1.81 -6.72 -15.24
C ALA A 202 -1.69 -8.02 -16.03
N ARG A 203 -0.48 -8.45 -16.39
CA ARG A 203 -0.22 -9.74 -17.07
C ARG A 203 -0.69 -10.93 -16.20
N ALA A 204 -0.42 -10.93 -14.91
CA ALA A 204 -0.84 -11.99 -13.99
C ALA A 204 -2.37 -12.08 -13.85
N ILE A 205 -3.05 -10.94 -13.67
CA ILE A 205 -4.52 -10.85 -13.58
C ILE A 205 -5.16 -11.36 -14.89
N MET A 206 -4.70 -10.88 -16.04
CA MET A 206 -5.21 -11.31 -17.34
C MET A 206 -4.97 -12.80 -17.57
N ARG A 207 -3.79 -13.32 -17.17
CA ARG A 207 -3.48 -14.75 -17.23
C ARG A 207 -4.42 -15.58 -16.36
N TYR A 208 -4.68 -15.14 -15.11
CA TYR A 208 -5.61 -15.82 -14.20
C TYR A 208 -7.04 -15.84 -14.77
N VAL A 209 -7.52 -14.69 -15.23
CA VAL A 209 -8.87 -14.55 -15.81
C VAL A 209 -9.05 -15.44 -17.04
N THR A 210 -8.04 -15.52 -17.90
CA THR A 210 -8.05 -16.38 -19.11
C THR A 210 -8.01 -17.85 -18.73
N LYS A 211 -7.07 -18.25 -17.87
CA LYS A 211 -6.88 -19.64 -17.43
C LYS A 211 -8.13 -20.21 -16.77
N ASN A 212 -8.83 -19.39 -15.99
CA ASN A 212 -10.01 -19.82 -15.22
C ASN A 212 -11.35 -19.44 -15.89
N ALA A 213 -11.35 -19.02 -17.16
CA ALA A 213 -12.53 -18.64 -17.93
C ALA A 213 -13.43 -17.58 -17.25
N ARG A 214 -12.80 -16.55 -16.60
CA ARG A 214 -13.52 -15.54 -15.83
C ARG A 214 -13.70 -14.19 -16.56
N TRP A 215 -13.56 -14.15 -17.89
CA TRP A 215 -13.72 -12.92 -18.68
C TRP A 215 -15.10 -12.27 -18.54
N GLN A 216 -16.16 -13.05 -18.32
CA GLN A 216 -17.53 -12.56 -18.13
C GLN A 216 -17.89 -12.26 -16.67
N SER A 217 -17.00 -12.55 -15.72
CA SER A 217 -17.23 -12.20 -14.31
C SER A 217 -17.02 -10.71 -14.07
N PRO A 218 -17.76 -10.07 -13.15
CA PRO A 218 -17.39 -8.77 -12.63
C PRO A 218 -15.98 -8.84 -12.01
N LYS A 219 -15.14 -7.85 -12.30
CA LYS A 219 -13.73 -7.83 -11.88
C LYS A 219 -13.50 -6.69 -10.90
N VAL A 220 -12.89 -7.03 -9.78
CA VAL A 220 -12.54 -6.10 -8.70
C VAL A 220 -11.06 -6.24 -8.39
N ILE A 221 -10.39 -5.13 -8.14
CA ILE A 221 -9.02 -5.08 -7.62
C ILE A 221 -9.03 -4.44 -6.22
N PHE A 222 -8.24 -5.00 -5.30
CA PHE A 222 -8.20 -4.59 -3.90
C PHE A 222 -6.75 -4.40 -3.46
N GLY A 223 -6.33 -3.16 -3.30
CA GLY A 223 -4.99 -2.80 -2.85
C GLY A 223 -4.97 -2.21 -1.45
N GLU A 224 -3.88 -2.49 -0.72
CA GLU A 224 -3.59 -1.88 0.57
C GLU A 224 -2.25 -1.14 0.52
N SER A 225 -2.17 0.04 1.15
CA SER A 225 -0.93 0.81 1.25
C SER A 225 -0.40 1.20 -0.14
N TYR A 226 0.88 0.98 -0.47
CA TYR A 226 1.40 1.10 -1.84
C TYR A 226 0.58 0.26 -2.84
N GLY A 227 -0.08 -0.81 -2.42
CA GLY A 227 -1.02 -1.54 -3.28
C GLY A 227 -2.12 -0.66 -3.84
N THR A 228 -2.46 0.46 -3.21
CA THR A 228 -3.40 1.45 -3.74
C THR A 228 -2.79 2.30 -4.86
N THR A 229 -1.49 2.58 -4.79
CA THR A 229 -0.73 3.16 -5.92
C THR A 229 -0.79 2.20 -7.11
N ARG A 230 -0.52 0.90 -6.88
CA ARG A 230 -0.70 -0.15 -7.90
C ARG A 230 -2.14 -0.19 -8.41
N THR A 231 -3.16 -0.09 -7.53
CA THR A 231 -4.57 -0.06 -7.92
C THR A 231 -4.87 1.10 -8.85
N GLY A 232 -4.32 2.28 -8.57
CA GLY A 232 -4.43 3.44 -9.45
C GLY A 232 -3.92 3.12 -10.86
N ALA A 233 -2.65 2.77 -10.98
CA ALA A 233 -2.03 2.46 -12.27
C ALA A 233 -2.75 1.29 -12.99
N LEU A 234 -3.12 0.22 -12.27
CA LEU A 234 -3.86 -0.93 -12.82
C LEU A 234 -5.25 -0.56 -13.31
N SER A 235 -5.94 0.37 -12.66
CA SER A 235 -7.29 0.77 -13.06
C SER A 235 -7.33 1.30 -14.48
N TYR A 236 -6.31 2.06 -14.87
CA TYR A 236 -6.17 2.53 -16.24
C TYR A 236 -5.58 1.45 -17.16
N LEU A 237 -4.48 0.83 -16.76
CA LEU A 237 -3.71 -0.12 -17.59
C LEU A 237 -4.54 -1.34 -18.02
N LEU A 238 -5.35 -1.91 -17.13
CA LEU A 238 -6.19 -3.06 -17.47
C LEU A 238 -7.27 -2.68 -18.48
N GLN A 239 -7.88 -1.50 -18.34
CA GLN A 239 -8.88 -1.02 -19.28
C GLN A 239 -8.27 -0.68 -20.65
N ASP A 240 -7.09 -0.08 -20.67
CA ASP A 240 -6.33 0.19 -21.90
C ASP A 240 -6.01 -1.11 -22.66
N ARG A 241 -5.79 -2.22 -21.93
CA ARG A 241 -5.61 -3.57 -22.46
C ARG A 241 -6.91 -4.34 -22.72
N GLY A 242 -8.07 -3.69 -22.68
CA GLY A 242 -9.38 -4.26 -22.98
C GLY A 242 -10.01 -5.06 -21.83
N MET A 243 -9.51 -4.97 -20.60
CA MET A 243 -10.11 -5.58 -19.42
C MET A 243 -10.78 -4.51 -18.56
N ALA A 244 -12.05 -4.22 -18.80
CA ALA A 244 -12.83 -3.31 -17.97
C ALA A 244 -13.01 -3.86 -16.54
N LEU A 245 -12.84 -2.99 -15.55
CA LEU A 245 -13.08 -3.26 -14.13
C LEU A 245 -14.49 -2.81 -13.73
N ASN A 246 -15.10 -3.54 -12.82
CA ASN A 246 -16.37 -3.17 -12.18
C ASN A 246 -16.13 -2.40 -10.88
N GLY A 247 -15.01 -2.67 -10.20
CA GLY A 247 -14.69 -2.00 -8.96
C GLY A 247 -13.21 -1.98 -8.63
N ALA A 248 -12.82 -0.97 -7.85
CA ALA A 248 -11.52 -0.85 -7.22
C ALA A 248 -11.71 -0.50 -5.75
N VAL A 249 -11.02 -1.21 -4.86
CA VAL A 249 -10.98 -0.95 -3.42
C VAL A 249 -9.58 -0.50 -3.05
N ILE A 250 -9.51 0.62 -2.35
CA ILE A 250 -8.26 1.18 -1.84
C ILE A 250 -8.34 1.25 -0.31
N LEU A 251 -7.53 0.43 0.35
CA LEU A 251 -7.42 0.39 1.81
C LEU A 251 -6.16 1.13 2.23
N SER A 252 -6.32 2.12 3.12
CA SER A 252 -5.19 2.87 3.69
C SER A 252 -4.28 3.44 2.60
N SER A 253 -4.84 4.33 1.79
CA SER A 253 -4.29 4.65 0.49
C SER A 253 -3.18 5.69 0.48
N ILE A 254 -2.34 5.59 -0.55
CA ILE A 254 -1.39 6.61 -0.98
C ILE A 254 -1.41 6.68 -2.51
N LEU A 255 -1.89 7.77 -3.07
CA LEU A 255 -2.05 7.96 -4.51
C LEU A 255 -1.09 9.02 -5.06
N ASN A 256 -0.89 10.12 -4.32
CA ASN A 256 -0.05 11.24 -4.75
C ASN A 256 1.21 11.38 -3.87
N TYR A 257 2.36 11.09 -4.44
CA TYR A 257 3.67 11.25 -3.77
C TYR A 257 4.24 12.66 -3.91
N GLY A 258 3.71 13.46 -4.84
CA GLY A 258 4.17 14.83 -5.08
C GLY A 258 3.96 15.74 -3.87
N ILE A 259 2.80 15.64 -3.21
CA ILE A 259 2.46 16.44 -2.03
C ILE A 259 3.28 16.09 -0.77
N ARG A 260 4.06 15.00 -0.82
CA ARG A 260 4.93 14.55 0.27
C ARG A 260 6.39 14.98 0.08
N GLN A 261 6.69 15.68 -1.01
CA GLN A 261 8.04 16.16 -1.28
C GLN A 261 8.40 17.33 -0.35
N PRO A 262 9.69 17.50 0.01
CA PRO A 262 10.13 18.65 0.80
C PRO A 262 9.70 19.97 0.17
N GLY A 263 9.22 20.89 1.01
CA GLY A 263 8.73 22.21 0.57
C GLY A 263 7.21 22.28 0.39
N PHE A 264 6.50 21.16 0.44
CA PHE A 264 5.03 21.16 0.43
C PHE A 264 4.48 21.05 1.86
N ASP A 265 3.51 21.90 2.18
CA ASP A 265 2.86 21.89 3.49
C ASP A 265 1.70 20.90 3.60
N GLN A 266 1.20 20.38 2.49
CA GLN A 266 0.03 19.51 2.46
C GLN A 266 0.18 18.26 3.33
N ILE A 267 1.40 17.73 3.45
CA ILE A 267 1.65 16.55 4.29
C ILE A 267 1.34 16.80 5.77
N TYR A 268 1.66 17.99 6.31
CA TYR A 268 1.39 18.35 7.70
C TYR A 268 -0.11 18.55 7.94
N ILE A 269 -0.82 19.11 6.95
CA ILE A 269 -2.27 19.25 6.97
C ILE A 269 -2.93 17.87 7.01
N ASN A 270 -2.45 16.95 6.19
CA ASN A 270 -3.00 15.59 6.07
C ASN A 270 -2.82 14.74 7.33
N TYR A 271 -1.74 14.94 8.10
CA TYR A 271 -1.51 14.21 9.34
C TYR A 271 -2.39 14.66 10.49
N LEU A 272 -2.82 15.92 10.51
CA LEU A 272 -3.42 16.51 11.69
C LEU A 272 -4.64 15.76 12.22
N PRO A 273 -5.61 15.32 11.38
CA PRO A 273 -6.76 14.56 11.88
C PRO A 273 -6.37 13.21 12.52
N SER A 274 -5.36 12.51 11.99
CA SER A 274 -4.84 11.27 12.59
C SER A 274 -4.08 11.54 13.89
N PHE A 275 -3.35 12.67 14.01
CA PHE A 275 -2.72 13.08 15.26
C PHE A 275 -3.77 13.38 16.33
N ALA A 276 -4.85 14.07 15.97
CA ALA A 276 -5.94 14.38 16.88
C ALA A 276 -6.66 13.10 17.36
N ALA A 277 -6.94 12.16 16.46
CA ALA A 277 -7.51 10.86 16.82
C ALA A 277 -6.60 10.10 17.80
N THR A 278 -5.29 10.11 17.55
CA THR A 278 -4.29 9.45 18.39
C THR A 278 -4.20 10.09 19.78
N ALA A 279 -4.15 11.43 19.84
CA ALA A 279 -4.12 12.16 21.10
C ALA A 279 -5.40 11.93 21.92
N TRP A 280 -6.55 11.84 21.25
CA TRP A 280 -7.81 11.47 21.87
C TRP A 280 -7.75 10.06 22.48
N TYR A 281 -7.27 9.07 21.72
CA TYR A 281 -7.16 7.69 22.17
C TYR A 281 -6.25 7.55 23.40
N HIS A 282 -5.12 8.25 23.42
CA HIS A 282 -4.15 8.22 24.52
C HIS A 282 -4.45 9.21 25.64
N HIS A 283 -5.66 9.78 25.68
CA HIS A 283 -6.12 10.70 26.73
C HIS A 283 -5.21 11.92 26.94
N LYS A 284 -4.65 12.45 25.83
CA LYS A 284 -3.76 13.63 25.86
C LYS A 284 -4.51 14.95 25.61
N LEU A 285 -5.80 14.92 25.32
CA LEU A 285 -6.63 16.12 25.15
C LEU A 285 -7.20 16.57 26.46
N ALA A 286 -7.11 17.88 26.75
CA ALA A 286 -7.63 18.46 28.01
C ALA A 286 -9.19 18.39 28.10
N ASN A 287 -9.87 18.60 26.97
CA ASN A 287 -11.32 18.57 26.84
C ASN A 287 -11.74 17.65 25.67
N PRO A 288 -11.62 16.32 25.83
CA PRO A 288 -11.89 15.40 24.74
C PRO A 288 -13.39 15.36 24.42
N PRO A 289 -13.79 15.38 23.12
CA PRO A 289 -15.13 15.00 22.71
C PRO A 289 -15.48 13.56 23.11
N ALA A 290 -16.78 13.24 23.07
CA ALA A 290 -17.28 11.94 23.51
C ALA A 290 -16.80 10.76 22.63
N ASP A 291 -16.55 11.02 21.36
CA ASP A 291 -16.16 10.01 20.38
C ASP A 291 -15.09 10.52 19.42
N VAL A 292 -14.36 9.59 18.81
CA VAL A 292 -13.25 9.87 17.90
C VAL A 292 -13.71 10.53 16.60
N ALA A 293 -14.91 10.25 16.11
CA ALA A 293 -15.40 10.82 14.85
C ALA A 293 -15.61 12.34 15.00
N THR A 294 -16.09 12.78 16.16
CA THR A 294 -16.23 14.21 16.49
C THR A 294 -14.87 14.91 16.54
N VAL A 295 -13.87 14.30 17.18
CA VAL A 295 -12.49 14.84 17.19
C VAL A 295 -11.93 14.98 15.79
N VAL A 296 -12.07 13.92 15.00
CA VAL A 296 -11.59 13.87 13.62
C VAL A 296 -12.24 14.96 12.77
N GLU A 297 -13.54 15.16 12.89
CA GLU A 297 -14.24 16.20 12.12
C GLU A 297 -13.79 17.62 12.50
N GLN A 298 -13.62 17.90 13.79
CA GLN A 298 -13.06 19.17 14.25
C GLN A 298 -11.66 19.40 13.70
N ALA A 299 -10.82 18.36 13.73
CA ALA A 299 -9.47 18.42 13.20
C ALA A 299 -9.43 18.60 11.67
N ARG A 300 -10.31 17.96 10.89
CA ARG A 300 -10.45 18.17 9.44
C ARG A 300 -10.73 19.63 9.11
N GLN A 301 -11.76 20.19 9.74
CA GLN A 301 -12.18 21.57 9.49
C GLN A 301 -11.08 22.56 9.83
N TRP A 302 -10.41 22.35 10.96
CA TRP A 302 -9.32 23.22 11.37
C TRP A 302 -8.09 23.05 10.49
N ALA A 303 -7.74 21.83 10.08
CA ALA A 303 -6.60 21.54 9.21
C ALA A 303 -6.77 22.16 7.83
N ALA A 304 -7.95 21.99 7.21
CA ALA A 304 -8.25 22.51 5.89
C ALA A 304 -8.45 24.04 5.84
N GLY A 305 -8.73 24.66 6.96
CA GLY A 305 -9.01 26.09 7.09
C GLY A 305 -7.86 26.87 7.74
N PRO A 306 -7.96 27.16 9.07
CA PRO A 306 -7.03 28.04 9.77
C PRO A 306 -5.56 27.58 9.67
N TYR A 307 -5.30 26.28 9.82
CA TYR A 307 -3.94 25.73 9.79
C TYR A 307 -3.33 25.84 8.38
N ALA A 308 -4.06 25.44 7.35
CA ALA A 308 -3.59 25.57 5.95
C ALA A 308 -3.30 27.03 5.60
N ALA A 309 -4.18 27.98 5.98
CA ALA A 309 -4.00 29.39 5.75
C ALA A 309 -2.77 29.97 6.48
N ALA A 310 -2.48 29.49 7.70
CA ALA A 310 -1.29 29.88 8.45
C ALA A 310 -0.01 29.33 7.80
N LEU A 311 0.01 28.05 7.41
CA LEU A 311 1.17 27.45 6.76
C LEU A 311 1.51 28.13 5.43
N ALA A 312 0.50 28.52 4.66
CA ALA A 312 0.66 29.21 3.38
C ALA A 312 1.39 30.56 3.50
N GLN A 313 1.37 31.21 4.67
CA GLN A 313 2.09 32.46 4.91
C GLN A 313 3.58 32.23 5.22
N GLY A 314 3.98 31.01 5.58
CA GLY A 314 5.37 30.66 5.85
C GLY A 314 6.04 31.59 6.89
N SER A 315 7.17 32.19 6.52
CA SER A 315 7.90 33.12 7.38
C SER A 315 7.23 34.50 7.53
N ALA A 316 6.24 34.83 6.70
CA ALA A 316 5.49 36.07 6.78
C ALA A 316 4.36 36.02 7.84
N LEU A 317 4.06 34.85 8.40
CA LEU A 317 3.06 34.70 9.46
C LEU A 317 3.49 35.49 10.69
N ASP A 318 2.65 36.42 11.15
CA ASP A 318 2.96 37.26 12.31
C ASP A 318 3.09 36.44 13.60
N PRO A 319 3.93 36.89 14.58
CA PRO A 319 4.22 36.12 15.78
C PRO A 319 2.99 35.84 16.67
N GLN A 320 2.01 36.75 16.72
CA GLN A 320 0.82 36.57 17.54
C GLN A 320 -0.08 35.48 16.95
N THR A 321 -0.36 35.54 15.65
CA THR A 321 -1.10 34.49 14.93
C THR A 321 -0.38 33.15 15.02
N ARG A 322 0.95 33.11 14.85
CA ARG A 322 1.76 31.91 15.01
C ARG A 322 1.55 31.27 16.39
N ALA A 323 1.55 32.05 17.47
CA ALA A 323 1.32 31.56 18.82
C ALA A 323 -0.13 31.03 18.99
N GLN A 324 -1.11 31.70 18.42
CA GLN A 324 -2.52 31.26 18.45
C GLN A 324 -2.70 29.92 17.72
N ILE A 325 -2.10 29.75 16.54
CA ILE A 325 -2.14 28.48 15.79
C ILE A 325 -1.47 27.36 16.59
N ALA A 326 -0.33 27.63 17.25
CA ALA A 326 0.33 26.64 18.10
C ALA A 326 -0.54 26.22 19.28
N GLN A 327 -1.27 27.14 19.92
CA GLN A 327 -2.21 26.83 21.00
C GLN A 327 -3.39 25.97 20.52
N GLN A 328 -3.96 26.28 19.36
CA GLN A 328 -5.05 25.49 18.79
C GLN A 328 -4.59 24.09 18.38
N MET A 329 -3.40 23.98 17.76
CA MET A 329 -2.80 22.70 17.42
C MET A 329 -2.51 21.88 18.67
N SER A 330 -2.01 22.50 19.74
CA SER A 330 -1.82 21.86 21.05
C SER A 330 -3.12 21.26 21.60
N ALA A 331 -4.22 22.00 21.53
CA ALA A 331 -5.52 21.54 22.00
C ALA A 331 -6.04 20.30 21.22
N LEU A 332 -5.68 20.17 19.94
CA LEU A 332 -6.06 19.04 19.10
C LEU A 332 -5.10 17.86 19.18
N THR A 333 -3.81 18.10 19.44
CA THR A 333 -2.77 17.07 19.32
C THR A 333 -2.16 16.63 20.65
N GLY A 334 -2.46 17.33 21.74
CA GLY A 334 -1.86 17.05 23.06
C GLY A 334 -0.38 17.42 23.19
N LEU A 335 0.25 17.95 22.13
CA LEU A 335 1.63 18.42 22.17
C LEU A 335 1.72 19.79 22.83
N SER A 336 2.87 20.13 23.45
CA SER A 336 3.02 21.45 24.04
C SER A 336 3.08 22.54 22.96
N PRO A 337 2.54 23.75 23.20
CA PRO A 337 2.65 24.87 22.26
C PRO A 337 4.09 25.22 21.91
N GLN A 338 5.02 25.12 22.88
CA GLN A 338 6.43 25.40 22.65
C GLN A 338 7.05 24.40 21.67
N PHE A 339 6.78 23.10 21.82
CA PHE A 339 7.25 22.07 20.87
C PHE A 339 6.74 22.32 19.44
N ILE A 340 5.47 22.73 19.32
CA ILE A 340 4.86 23.06 18.02
C ILE A 340 5.53 24.30 17.40
N LEU A 341 5.84 25.32 18.21
CA LEU A 341 6.57 26.52 17.76
C LEU A 341 8.00 26.18 17.32
N ASP A 342 8.71 25.35 18.09
CA ASP A 342 10.07 24.90 17.78
C ASP A 342 10.11 24.05 16.50
N ALA A 343 9.02 23.33 16.19
CA ALA A 343 8.79 22.62 14.94
C ALA A 343 8.30 23.53 13.78
N ASN A 344 8.28 24.86 13.97
CA ASN A 344 7.75 25.83 12.99
C ASN A 344 6.31 25.51 12.52
N LEU A 345 5.46 25.05 13.42
CA LEU A 345 4.09 24.55 13.18
C LEU A 345 4.04 23.28 12.30
N ARG A 346 5.18 22.70 11.89
CA ARG A 346 5.32 21.56 10.98
C ARG A 346 5.86 20.34 11.72
N VAL A 347 5.01 19.77 12.57
CA VAL A 347 5.36 18.55 13.30
C VAL A 347 5.30 17.37 12.33
N ASP A 348 6.43 16.71 12.08
CA ASP A 348 6.47 15.50 11.28
C ASP A 348 6.02 14.27 12.07
N LEU A 349 5.73 13.20 11.33
CA LEU A 349 5.26 11.94 11.89
C LEU A 349 6.17 11.40 12.99
N SER A 350 7.47 11.30 12.72
CA SER A 350 8.42 10.68 13.65
C SER A 350 8.50 11.44 14.98
N ARG A 351 8.50 12.77 14.91
CA ARG A 351 8.48 13.63 16.09
C ARG A 351 7.18 13.49 16.87
N PHE A 352 6.03 13.44 16.19
CA PHE A 352 4.75 13.21 16.87
C PHE A 352 4.73 11.86 17.59
N GLN A 353 5.17 10.79 16.92
CA GLN A 353 5.22 9.44 17.49
C GLN A 353 6.06 9.38 18.78
N LYS A 354 7.16 10.13 18.81
CA LYS A 354 8.09 10.13 19.94
C LYS A 354 7.64 11.07 21.05
N GLU A 355 7.03 12.22 20.70
CA GLU A 355 6.72 13.28 21.66
C GLU A 355 5.43 13.01 22.45
N LEU A 356 4.39 12.46 21.82
CA LEU A 356 3.07 12.35 22.42
C LEU A 356 3.05 11.66 23.80
N LEU A 357 3.82 10.59 23.96
CA LEU A 357 3.91 9.78 25.18
C LEU A 357 5.30 9.81 25.82
N ARG A 358 6.12 10.82 25.52
CA ARG A 358 7.50 10.96 26.02
C ARG A 358 7.55 10.99 27.56
N ASP A 359 6.58 11.62 28.20
CA ASP A 359 6.43 11.67 29.66
C ASP A 359 6.25 10.28 30.28
N GLN A 360 5.71 9.33 29.52
CA GLN A 360 5.53 7.92 29.91
C GLN A 360 6.69 7.03 29.41
N ARG A 361 7.69 7.60 28.74
CA ARG A 361 8.81 6.90 28.08
C ARG A 361 8.35 5.89 27.02
N LEU A 362 7.24 6.19 26.33
CA LEU A 362 6.65 5.37 25.29
C LEU A 362 6.68 6.09 23.95
N THR A 363 6.62 5.31 22.87
CA THR A 363 6.38 5.78 21.50
C THR A 363 5.06 5.18 21.00
N VAL A 364 4.44 5.80 19.99
CA VAL A 364 3.24 5.25 19.35
C VAL A 364 3.58 4.62 17.99
N GLY A 365 2.82 3.60 17.59
CA GLY A 365 2.99 2.89 16.35
C GLY A 365 2.74 3.77 15.11
N ARG A 366 3.32 3.38 13.98
CA ARG A 366 3.13 4.05 12.69
C ARG A 366 1.96 3.47 11.91
N TYR A 367 1.85 2.15 11.84
CA TYR A 367 0.72 1.51 11.16
C TYR A 367 -0.56 1.61 11.99
N ASP A 368 -0.44 1.59 13.31
CA ASP A 368 -1.57 1.83 14.20
C ASP A 368 -1.08 2.56 15.45
N SER A 369 -1.42 3.82 15.54
CA SER A 369 -0.94 4.69 16.61
C SER A 369 -1.53 4.41 17.99
N ARG A 370 -2.42 3.43 18.12
CA ARG A 370 -2.93 2.94 19.40
C ARG A 370 -1.95 1.98 20.07
N TYR A 371 -1.08 1.31 19.29
CA TYR A 371 0.02 0.51 19.83
C TYR A 371 1.11 1.41 20.42
N THR A 372 1.71 0.96 21.49
CA THR A 372 2.83 1.64 22.12
C THR A 372 4.08 0.77 22.17
N GLY A 373 5.24 1.39 22.05
CA GLY A 373 6.55 0.74 22.11
C GLY A 373 7.47 1.42 23.10
N ILE A 374 8.57 0.74 23.42
CA ILE A 374 9.63 1.22 24.30
C ILE A 374 10.92 1.24 23.50
N ASP A 375 11.50 2.42 23.29
CA ASP A 375 12.82 2.57 22.70
C ASP A 375 13.93 2.46 23.77
N ALA A 376 15.18 2.33 23.35
CA ALA A 376 16.33 2.29 24.25
C ALA A 376 16.40 3.56 25.13
N ASP A 377 16.01 4.70 24.58
CA ASP A 377 15.89 5.97 25.34
C ASP A 377 14.64 6.76 24.95
N ALA A 378 14.24 7.68 25.83
CA ALA A 378 13.11 8.57 25.57
C ALA A 378 13.52 9.88 24.87
N ALA A 379 14.81 10.18 24.74
CA ALA A 379 15.32 11.48 24.27
C ALA A 379 15.34 11.61 22.75
N GLY A 380 15.39 10.49 22.02
CA GLY A 380 15.47 10.48 20.56
C GLY A 380 14.30 11.23 19.88
N GLU A 381 14.50 11.64 18.63
CA GLU A 381 13.48 12.32 17.82
C GLU A 381 12.63 11.35 16.98
N ARG A 382 13.06 10.09 16.87
CA ARG A 382 12.41 9.07 16.04
C ARG A 382 12.27 7.77 16.82
N PRO A 383 11.16 7.01 16.64
CA PRO A 383 11.09 5.64 17.13
C PRO A 383 12.17 4.76 16.49
N GLU A 384 12.71 3.82 17.23
CA GLU A 384 13.68 2.84 16.73
C GLU A 384 13.01 1.76 15.87
N TYR A 385 11.74 1.50 16.10
CA TYR A 385 10.94 0.51 15.39
C TYR A 385 9.46 0.89 15.38
N ASP A 386 8.67 0.19 14.58
CA ASP A 386 7.21 0.34 14.61
C ASP A 386 6.59 -0.69 15.57
N ALA A 387 6.05 -0.20 16.69
CA ALA A 387 5.42 -1.04 17.70
C ALA A 387 4.22 -1.83 17.16
N SER A 388 3.47 -1.27 16.22
CA SER A 388 2.32 -1.93 15.62
C SER A 388 2.70 -3.06 14.66
N ASP A 389 3.84 -2.95 13.97
CA ASP A 389 4.37 -4.01 13.11
C ASP A 389 4.93 -5.18 13.93
N THR A 390 5.77 -4.87 14.92
CA THR A 390 6.38 -5.90 15.76
C THR A 390 5.37 -6.67 16.61
N ALA A 391 4.23 -6.06 16.92
CA ALA A 391 3.16 -6.67 17.70
C ALA A 391 2.53 -7.90 17.02
N ILE A 392 2.56 -7.98 15.69
CA ILE A 392 1.79 -8.96 14.90
C ILE A 392 2.66 -9.81 13.97
N SER A 393 3.82 -9.32 13.53
CA SER A 393 4.60 -9.91 12.43
C SER A 393 4.91 -11.39 12.64
N GLY A 394 5.30 -11.80 13.85
CA GLY A 394 5.60 -13.20 14.16
C GLY A 394 4.42 -14.13 13.95
N ALA A 395 3.21 -13.70 14.34
CA ALA A 395 2.00 -14.50 14.20
C ALA A 395 1.59 -14.67 12.72
N PHE A 396 1.65 -13.61 11.95
CA PHE A 396 1.30 -13.64 10.53
C PHE A 396 2.25 -14.53 9.73
N ILE A 397 3.56 -14.34 9.90
CA ILE A 397 4.59 -15.11 9.21
C ILE A 397 4.53 -16.59 9.62
N GLY A 398 4.43 -16.88 10.93
CA GLY A 398 4.36 -18.24 11.43
C GLY A 398 3.12 -18.99 10.99
N SER A 399 1.93 -18.34 11.10
CA SER A 399 0.66 -18.94 10.68
C SER A 399 0.61 -19.19 9.18
N PHE A 400 1.13 -18.25 8.35
CA PHE A 400 1.18 -18.45 6.90
C PHE A 400 2.02 -19.67 6.52
N ASN A 401 3.23 -19.78 7.06
CA ASN A 401 4.13 -20.90 6.74
C ASN A 401 3.55 -22.26 7.18
N ASP A 402 2.80 -22.29 8.28
CA ASP A 402 2.10 -23.51 8.71
C ASP A 402 0.91 -23.82 7.80
N TYR A 403 0.05 -22.82 7.55
CA TYR A 403 -1.17 -22.94 6.75
C TYR A 403 -0.91 -23.37 5.31
N ILE A 404 0.06 -22.74 4.64
CA ILE A 404 0.35 -23.03 3.24
C ILE A 404 0.81 -24.47 3.02
N GLN A 405 1.54 -25.05 4.00
CA GLN A 405 2.08 -26.39 3.93
C GLN A 405 1.09 -27.47 4.39
N ARG A 406 0.35 -27.22 5.50
CA ARG A 406 -0.49 -28.24 6.12
C ARG A 406 -1.93 -28.26 5.54
N GLU A 407 -2.50 -27.09 5.36
CA GLU A 407 -3.90 -26.98 4.92
C GLU A 407 -4.01 -26.88 3.40
N LEU A 408 -3.16 -26.04 2.78
CA LEU A 408 -3.17 -25.87 1.32
C LEU A 408 -2.28 -26.85 0.57
N ASN A 409 -1.51 -27.67 1.28
CA ASN A 409 -0.64 -28.71 0.71
C ASN A 409 0.36 -28.21 -0.34
N TYR A 410 0.67 -26.91 -0.33
CA TYR A 410 1.64 -26.33 -1.25
C TYR A 410 3.05 -26.47 -0.66
N ARG A 411 3.86 -27.33 -1.27
CA ARG A 411 5.22 -27.65 -0.80
C ARG A 411 6.24 -27.12 -1.77
N THR A 412 7.19 -26.37 -1.24
CA THR A 412 8.32 -25.82 -1.98
C THR A 412 9.48 -25.63 -1.02
N ASP A 413 10.70 -25.80 -1.52
CA ASP A 413 11.93 -25.49 -0.77
C ASP A 413 12.32 -24.01 -0.91
N MET A 414 11.56 -23.22 -1.70
CA MET A 414 11.78 -21.78 -1.77
C MET A 414 11.37 -21.12 -0.46
N PRO A 415 12.18 -20.22 0.10
CA PRO A 415 11.75 -19.41 1.24
C PRO A 415 10.70 -18.39 0.80
N TYR A 416 9.68 -18.23 1.64
CA TYR A 416 8.69 -17.17 1.47
C TYR A 416 9.29 -15.82 1.83
N ARG A 417 9.47 -14.95 0.84
CA ARG A 417 10.05 -13.61 1.04
C ARG A 417 8.94 -12.63 1.41
N VAL A 418 8.79 -12.35 2.70
CA VAL A 418 7.77 -11.42 3.22
C VAL A 418 7.95 -10.03 2.61
N SER A 419 9.19 -9.57 2.47
CA SER A 419 9.52 -8.25 1.93
C SER A 419 10.81 -8.30 1.11
N ALA A 420 10.85 -7.52 0.04
CA ALA A 420 12.05 -7.29 -0.76
C ALA A 420 13.01 -6.26 -0.15
N TYR A 421 12.61 -5.50 0.89
CA TYR A 421 13.44 -4.45 1.49
C TYR A 421 14.80 -4.95 2.02
N GLY A 422 14.87 -6.19 2.50
CA GLY A 422 16.12 -6.83 2.93
C GLY A 422 16.93 -7.48 1.81
N THR A 423 16.46 -7.38 0.55
CA THR A 423 17.16 -7.97 -0.60
C THR A 423 18.26 -7.02 -1.06
N ASP A 424 19.46 -7.56 -1.30
CA ASP A 424 20.59 -6.77 -1.80
C ASP A 424 20.23 -6.09 -3.13
N GLY A 425 20.54 -4.79 -3.20
CA GLY A 425 20.23 -3.95 -4.36
C GLY A 425 18.75 -3.58 -4.52
N PHE A 426 17.90 -3.78 -3.50
CA PHE A 426 16.52 -3.31 -3.58
C PHE A 426 16.48 -1.77 -3.74
N LYS A 427 15.98 -1.33 -4.89
CA LYS A 427 15.76 0.07 -5.21
C LYS A 427 14.50 0.18 -6.06
N TRP A 428 13.51 0.92 -5.56
CA TRP A 428 12.27 1.13 -6.28
C TRP A 428 12.39 2.27 -7.29
N ASP A 429 11.95 2.04 -8.53
CA ASP A 429 11.81 3.08 -9.53
C ASP A 429 10.46 3.79 -9.34
N TRP A 430 10.52 5.04 -8.88
CA TRP A 430 9.34 5.87 -8.64
C TRP A 430 8.85 6.60 -9.88
N THR A 431 9.48 6.39 -11.03
CA THR A 431 9.00 7.02 -12.26
C THR A 431 7.70 6.37 -12.74
N HIS A 432 6.79 7.19 -13.26
CA HIS A 432 5.48 6.76 -13.70
C HIS A 432 5.07 7.47 -14.99
N ASP A 433 4.53 6.70 -15.94
CA ASP A 433 4.01 7.18 -17.21
C ASP A 433 2.49 7.33 -17.11
N ALA A 434 2.06 8.50 -16.64
CA ALA A 434 0.65 8.77 -16.37
C ALA A 434 -0.17 8.87 -17.67
N PRO A 435 -1.48 8.55 -17.63
CA PRO A 435 -2.38 8.69 -18.77
C PRO A 435 -2.37 10.08 -19.38
N GLY A 436 -2.42 10.15 -20.72
CA GLY A 436 -2.52 11.41 -21.47
C GLY A 436 -1.21 11.97 -21.98
N GLY A 437 -0.09 11.33 -21.74
CA GLY A 437 1.23 11.52 -22.38
C GLY A 437 1.69 12.96 -22.63
N GLY A 438 2.95 13.15 -23.01
CA GLY A 438 3.43 14.43 -23.56
C GLY A 438 4.15 15.36 -22.60
N ARG A 439 4.16 15.10 -21.29
CA ARG A 439 4.93 15.87 -20.30
C ARG A 439 6.16 15.13 -19.74
N GLY A 440 6.47 13.95 -20.28
CA GLY A 440 7.49 13.05 -19.71
C GLY A 440 6.97 12.28 -18.49
N LYS A 441 7.81 11.38 -17.95
CA LYS A 441 7.46 10.58 -16.78
C LYS A 441 7.43 11.44 -15.52
N GLN A 442 6.45 11.17 -14.65
CA GLN A 442 6.44 11.70 -13.29
C GLN A 442 7.60 11.08 -12.50
N THR A 443 8.30 11.86 -11.70
CA THR A 443 9.36 11.37 -10.79
C THR A 443 8.84 11.14 -9.36
N ALA A 444 7.68 11.70 -9.04
CA ALA A 444 6.89 11.45 -7.85
C ALA A 444 5.47 11.14 -8.32
N PRO A 445 5.08 9.86 -8.37
CA PRO A 445 3.85 9.45 -9.03
C PRO A 445 2.61 10.02 -8.37
N ASP A 446 1.64 10.42 -9.20
CA ASP A 446 0.27 10.73 -8.81
C ASP A 446 -0.67 9.84 -9.63
N VAL A 447 -1.02 8.70 -9.06
CA VAL A 447 -1.89 7.70 -9.71
C VAL A 447 -3.38 7.97 -9.49
N ALA A 448 -3.74 9.04 -8.79
CA ALA A 448 -5.12 9.51 -8.76
C ALA A 448 -5.57 9.95 -10.16
N VAL A 449 -4.63 10.44 -11.00
CA VAL A 449 -4.89 10.77 -12.41
C VAL A 449 -5.23 9.52 -13.24
N ASP A 450 -4.65 8.36 -12.91
CA ASP A 450 -4.96 7.07 -13.56
C ASP A 450 -6.37 6.61 -13.22
N ILE A 451 -6.74 6.66 -11.94
CA ILE A 451 -8.12 6.36 -11.49
C ILE A 451 -9.10 7.30 -12.20
N SER A 452 -8.80 8.59 -12.23
CA SER A 452 -9.62 9.58 -12.91
C SER A 452 -9.78 9.27 -14.40
N ALA A 453 -8.70 8.89 -15.10
CA ALA A 453 -8.74 8.48 -16.50
C ALA A 453 -9.58 7.20 -16.69
N ALA A 454 -9.40 6.21 -15.83
CA ALA A 454 -10.17 4.98 -15.84
C ALA A 454 -11.67 5.25 -15.64
N MET A 455 -12.04 6.08 -14.67
CA MET A 455 -13.44 6.44 -14.40
C MET A 455 -14.08 7.29 -15.52
N ARG A 456 -13.29 8.11 -16.23
CA ARG A 456 -13.79 8.85 -17.39
C ARG A 456 -14.09 7.97 -18.60
N THR A 457 -13.30 6.91 -18.77
CA THR A 457 -13.47 5.96 -19.90
C THR A 457 -14.41 4.81 -19.55
N ASN A 458 -14.64 4.53 -18.26
CA ASN A 458 -15.54 3.52 -17.75
C ASN A 458 -16.47 4.12 -16.68
N PRO A 459 -17.66 4.65 -17.05
CA PRO A 459 -18.59 5.26 -16.11
C PRO A 459 -19.24 4.27 -15.13
N TYR A 460 -19.00 2.97 -15.29
CA TYR A 460 -19.47 1.89 -14.41
C TYR A 460 -18.42 1.44 -13.39
N LEU A 461 -17.23 2.04 -13.39
CA LEU A 461 -16.21 1.75 -12.40
C LEU A 461 -16.60 2.39 -11.06
N HIS A 462 -16.73 1.57 -10.02
CA HIS A 462 -16.96 1.99 -8.64
C HIS A 462 -15.63 1.99 -7.87
N LEU A 463 -15.39 3.04 -7.09
CA LEU A 463 -14.22 3.18 -6.21
C LEU A 463 -14.67 3.23 -4.75
N LEU A 464 -14.12 2.34 -3.92
CA LEU A 464 -14.36 2.32 -2.48
C LEU A 464 -13.06 2.57 -1.72
N SER A 465 -13.02 3.63 -0.93
CA SER A 465 -11.92 3.97 -0.03
C SER A 465 -12.23 3.52 1.39
N LEU A 466 -11.36 2.67 1.97
CA LEU A 466 -11.44 2.17 3.34
C LEU A 466 -10.29 2.76 4.15
N ASN A 467 -10.59 3.37 5.30
CA ASN A 467 -9.65 4.21 6.01
C ASN A 467 -9.67 3.95 7.53
N GLY A 468 -8.49 3.89 8.15
CA GLY A 468 -8.34 3.84 9.59
C GLY A 468 -8.04 5.23 10.18
N TYR A 469 -8.72 5.62 11.26
CA TYR A 469 -8.47 6.90 11.92
C TYR A 469 -7.07 7.02 12.52
N TYR A 470 -6.51 5.88 12.97
CA TYR A 470 -5.22 5.81 13.66
C TYR A 470 -4.06 5.41 12.74
N ASP A 471 -4.30 5.40 11.42
CA ASP A 471 -3.28 5.18 10.42
C ASP A 471 -2.38 6.42 10.28
N MET A 472 -1.10 6.26 10.58
CA MET A 472 -0.09 7.28 10.37
C MET A 472 0.88 6.95 9.22
N ALA A 473 0.78 5.76 8.64
CA ALA A 473 1.57 5.41 7.45
C ALA A 473 1.01 6.12 6.21
N THR A 474 -0.32 6.11 6.09
CA THR A 474 -1.08 6.73 5.01
C THR A 474 -2.32 7.42 5.59
N PRO A 475 -2.16 8.62 6.18
CA PRO A 475 -3.24 9.28 6.90
C PRO A 475 -4.46 9.50 5.98
N PHE A 476 -5.63 9.11 6.44
CA PHE A 476 -6.87 9.08 5.67
C PHE A 476 -7.25 10.43 5.04
N PHE A 477 -6.88 11.55 5.68
CA PHE A 477 -7.17 12.87 5.16
C PHE A 477 -6.37 13.19 3.88
N GLY A 478 -5.21 12.53 3.71
CA GLY A 478 -4.47 12.56 2.45
C GLY A 478 -5.22 11.83 1.32
N THR A 479 -5.88 10.71 1.63
CA THR A 479 -6.75 10.01 0.67
C THR A 479 -7.93 10.88 0.25
N GLU A 480 -8.59 11.55 1.20
CA GLU A 480 -9.69 12.48 0.90
C GLU A 480 -9.20 13.60 -0.02
N TYR A 481 -8.03 14.18 0.28
CA TYR A 481 -7.42 15.19 -0.56
C TYR A 481 -7.20 14.69 -1.98
N ASP A 482 -6.51 13.57 -2.15
CA ASP A 482 -6.18 13.01 -3.47
C ASP A 482 -7.46 12.73 -4.29
N LEU A 483 -8.46 12.09 -3.70
CA LEU A 483 -9.69 11.71 -4.39
C LEU A 483 -10.57 12.93 -4.74
N HIS A 484 -10.62 13.94 -3.89
CA HIS A 484 -11.36 15.18 -4.19
C HIS A 484 -10.68 16.03 -5.28
N HIS A 485 -9.36 15.81 -5.52
CA HIS A 485 -8.61 16.54 -6.55
C HIS A 485 -8.46 15.77 -7.88
N MET A 486 -9.13 14.63 -8.04
CA MET A 486 -9.11 13.87 -9.31
C MET A 486 -9.80 14.58 -10.49
N GLY A 487 -10.51 15.69 -10.26
CA GLY A 487 -11.21 16.43 -11.31
C GLY A 487 -12.37 15.67 -11.95
N LEU A 488 -13.04 14.79 -11.19
CA LEU A 488 -14.22 14.05 -11.66
C LEU A 488 -15.42 14.95 -11.82
N GLN A 489 -16.23 14.69 -12.85
CA GLN A 489 -17.54 15.32 -12.98
C GLN A 489 -18.51 14.75 -11.93
N PRO A 490 -19.58 15.50 -11.53
CA PRO A 490 -20.52 15.04 -10.51
C PRO A 490 -21.11 13.64 -10.76
N ALA A 491 -21.38 13.28 -12.01
CA ALA A 491 -21.90 11.98 -12.39
C ALA A 491 -20.91 10.82 -12.11
N GLN A 492 -19.62 11.09 -12.17
CA GLN A 492 -18.56 10.10 -11.87
C GLN A 492 -18.22 10.07 -10.39
N ALA A 493 -18.23 11.24 -9.73
CA ALA A 493 -17.91 11.37 -8.31
C ALA A 493 -18.87 10.57 -7.42
N GLN A 494 -20.13 10.37 -7.83
CA GLN A 494 -21.09 9.53 -7.09
C GLN A 494 -20.70 8.06 -7.02
N ASN A 495 -19.79 7.58 -7.88
CA ASN A 495 -19.26 6.22 -7.83
C ASN A 495 -18.06 6.09 -6.86
N VAL A 496 -17.67 7.16 -6.17
CA VAL A 496 -16.60 7.17 -5.16
C VAL A 496 -17.23 7.16 -3.77
N ALA A 497 -16.91 6.14 -2.98
CA ALA A 497 -17.41 6.00 -1.62
C ALA A 497 -16.26 5.93 -0.61
N PHE A 498 -16.48 6.51 0.58
CA PHE A 498 -15.52 6.48 1.69
C PHE A 498 -16.12 5.74 2.88
N ARG A 499 -15.29 4.97 3.58
CA ARG A 499 -15.61 4.35 4.87
C ARG A 499 -14.45 4.56 5.84
N TYR A 500 -14.79 4.72 7.12
CA TYR A 500 -13.83 5.03 8.17
C TYR A 500 -14.03 4.10 9.36
N TYR A 501 -12.92 3.66 9.96
CA TYR A 501 -12.94 2.69 11.03
C TYR A 501 -12.04 3.16 12.19
N PRO A 502 -12.43 2.88 13.45
CA PRO A 502 -11.59 3.16 14.62
C PRO A 502 -10.45 2.13 14.72
N SER A 503 -9.58 2.11 13.72
CA SER A 503 -8.46 1.19 13.55
C SER A 503 -7.29 1.91 12.86
N GLY A 504 -6.16 1.22 12.70
CA GLY A 504 -4.98 1.71 12.00
C GLY A 504 -4.94 1.34 10.53
N HIS A 505 -3.73 1.25 9.98
CA HIS A 505 -3.40 0.96 8.58
C HIS A 505 -3.97 -0.38 8.10
N MET A 506 -3.72 -1.44 8.84
CA MET A 506 -4.34 -2.74 8.65
C MET A 506 -5.66 -2.77 9.44
N ALA A 507 -6.68 -2.07 8.93
CA ALA A 507 -7.92 -1.83 9.66
C ALA A 507 -8.61 -3.13 10.12
N TYR A 508 -8.41 -4.21 9.38
CA TYR A 508 -8.93 -5.55 9.66
C TYR A 508 -8.31 -6.23 10.90
N LEU A 509 -7.23 -5.70 11.49
CA LEU A 509 -6.68 -6.21 12.75
C LEU A 509 -7.63 -6.00 13.92
N ASN A 510 -8.44 -4.95 13.87
CA ASN A 510 -9.51 -4.73 14.84
C ASN A 510 -10.73 -5.58 14.45
N PRO A 511 -11.15 -6.57 15.27
CA PRO A 511 -12.30 -7.43 14.94
C PRO A 511 -13.61 -6.68 14.71
N ASP A 512 -13.85 -5.58 15.41
CA ASP A 512 -15.06 -4.76 15.23
C ASP A 512 -15.01 -3.99 13.90
N ALA A 513 -13.83 -3.47 13.56
CA ALA A 513 -13.61 -2.83 12.27
C ALA A 513 -13.73 -3.85 11.12
N LEU A 514 -13.20 -5.06 11.26
CA LEU A 514 -13.31 -6.13 10.27
C LEU A 514 -14.79 -6.48 9.99
N ARG A 515 -15.61 -6.61 11.05
CA ARG A 515 -17.06 -6.82 10.91
C ARG A 515 -17.74 -5.66 10.17
N ALA A 516 -17.36 -4.43 10.50
CA ALA A 516 -17.90 -3.26 9.81
C ALA A 516 -17.46 -3.22 8.34
N MET A 517 -16.19 -3.51 8.06
CA MET A 517 -15.66 -3.62 6.69
C MET A 517 -16.39 -4.69 5.87
N HIS A 518 -16.65 -5.87 6.47
CA HIS A 518 -17.42 -6.93 5.81
C HIS A 518 -18.83 -6.45 5.41
N ARG A 519 -19.55 -5.76 6.32
CA ARG A 519 -20.88 -5.21 6.00
C ARG A 519 -20.82 -4.18 4.86
N ASP A 520 -19.89 -3.26 4.93
CA ASP A 520 -19.72 -2.20 3.93
C ASP A 520 -19.34 -2.77 2.56
N LEU A 521 -18.39 -3.72 2.53
CA LEU A 521 -17.98 -4.40 1.31
C LEU A 521 -19.10 -5.29 0.75
N SER A 522 -19.84 -5.98 1.60
CA SER A 522 -20.98 -6.82 1.16
C SER A 522 -22.03 -5.99 0.41
N ALA A 523 -22.42 -4.84 0.98
CA ALA A 523 -23.35 -3.92 0.33
C ALA A 523 -22.79 -3.39 -1.00
N TRP A 524 -21.51 -3.00 -1.01
CA TRP A 524 -20.85 -2.50 -2.20
C TRP A 524 -20.72 -3.57 -3.32
N TYR A 525 -20.44 -4.85 -2.98
CA TYR A 525 -20.45 -5.93 -3.98
C TYR A 525 -21.83 -6.17 -4.55
N ASP A 526 -22.89 -6.06 -3.73
CA ASP A 526 -24.27 -6.20 -4.20
C ASP A 526 -24.63 -5.07 -5.20
N GLU A 527 -24.18 -3.84 -4.97
CA GLU A 527 -24.31 -2.71 -5.91
C GLU A 527 -23.57 -2.97 -7.24
N ILE A 528 -22.33 -3.47 -7.18
CA ILE A 528 -21.55 -3.81 -8.38
C ILE A 528 -22.25 -4.88 -9.22
N VAL A 529 -22.73 -5.95 -8.58
CA VAL A 529 -23.43 -7.05 -9.27
C VAL A 529 -24.75 -6.56 -9.87
N ALA A 530 -25.48 -5.71 -9.18
CA ALA A 530 -26.71 -5.10 -9.67
C ALA A 530 -26.43 -4.20 -10.87
N SER A 531 -25.42 -3.33 -10.79
CA SER A 531 -24.99 -2.44 -11.89
C SER A 531 -24.58 -3.25 -13.13
N ALA A 532 -23.75 -4.31 -12.94
CA ALA A 532 -23.31 -5.17 -14.03
C ALA A 532 -24.46 -5.97 -14.69
N SER A 533 -25.55 -6.19 -13.98
CA SER A 533 -26.72 -6.95 -14.45
C SER A 533 -27.81 -6.06 -15.04
N SER A 534 -27.74 -4.73 -14.88
CA SER A 534 -28.73 -3.78 -15.33
C SER A 534 -28.66 -3.60 -16.86
N ALA A 535 -29.81 -3.71 -17.52
CA ALA A 535 -29.94 -3.40 -18.95
C ALA A 535 -30.01 -1.87 -19.23
N THR A 536 -30.13 -1.05 -18.19
CA THR A 536 -30.27 0.40 -18.32
C THR A 536 -28.90 1.05 -18.14
N PRO A 537 -28.37 1.76 -19.15
CA PRO A 537 -27.15 2.54 -18.95
C PRO A 537 -27.40 3.63 -17.91
N PRO A 538 -26.40 4.00 -17.09
CA PRO A 538 -26.49 5.19 -16.26
C PRO A 538 -26.79 6.38 -17.20
N ILE A 539 -27.68 7.27 -16.75
CA ILE A 539 -28.11 8.43 -17.53
C ILE A 539 -26.85 9.25 -17.84
N ALA A 540 -26.35 9.16 -19.07
CA ALA A 540 -25.38 10.12 -19.54
C ALA A 540 -26.01 11.51 -19.40
N PRO A 541 -25.32 12.52 -18.83
CA PRO A 541 -25.87 13.86 -18.76
C PRO A 541 -26.25 14.26 -20.18
N ALA A 542 -27.51 14.67 -20.38
CA ALA A 542 -27.97 15.14 -21.66
C ALA A 542 -27.07 16.31 -22.06
N ILE A 543 -26.25 16.11 -23.07
CA ILE A 543 -25.53 17.20 -23.73
C ILE A 543 -26.63 18.02 -24.39
N SER A 544 -27.05 19.11 -23.74
CA SER A 544 -27.89 20.10 -24.36
C SER A 544 -27.12 20.66 -25.56
N ARG A 545 -27.44 20.15 -26.75
CA ARG A 545 -27.02 20.80 -28.00
C ARG A 545 -27.73 22.13 -28.03
N GLY A 546 -27.04 23.18 -27.60
CA GLY A 546 -27.47 24.54 -27.88
C GLY A 546 -27.62 24.65 -29.38
N HIS A 547 -28.84 24.88 -29.83
CA HIS A 547 -29.08 25.33 -31.20
C HIS A 547 -28.35 26.65 -31.36
N ALA A 548 -27.26 26.65 -32.10
CA ALA A 548 -26.72 27.85 -32.71
C ALA A 548 -27.72 28.24 -33.79
N GLU A 549 -28.66 29.15 -33.48
CA GLU A 549 -29.39 29.87 -34.49
C GLU A 549 -28.39 30.74 -35.26
N GLY A 550 -28.14 30.35 -36.51
CA GLY A 550 -27.35 31.12 -37.44
C GLY A 550 -28.10 32.37 -37.82
N ASN A 551 -27.63 33.55 -37.39
CA ASN A 551 -27.93 34.80 -38.06
C ASN A 551 -26.99 34.93 -39.26
N GLY A 552 -27.55 34.77 -40.46
CA GLY A 552 -26.89 35.06 -41.72
C GLY A 552 -26.75 36.59 -41.91
N PRO A 553 -25.79 37.03 -42.72
CA PRO A 553 -25.51 38.44 -42.95
C PRO A 553 -26.51 39.07 -43.94
N ASN A 554 -26.95 40.28 -43.61
CA ASN A 554 -27.32 41.30 -44.58
C ASN A 554 -26.20 42.31 -44.65
#